data_d1cbc59372175378bbde86609648272a
#
_entry.id   d1cbc59372175378bbde86609648272a
#
_cell.length_a   1.000
_cell.length_b   1.000
_cell.length_c   1.000
_cell.angle_alpha   90.00
_cell.angle_beta   90.00
_cell.angle_gamma   90.00
#
_symmetry.space_group_name_H-M   'P 1'
#
loop_
_entity.id
_entity.type
_entity.pdbx_description
1 polymer ?
#
loop_
_entity_poly.entity_id
_entity_poly.type
_entity_poly.pdbx_seq_one_letter_code
_entity_poly.pdbx_strand_id
1 'polypeptide(L)'
;DVKILREGETVMEANRWINPRDAFNPRTLIGYDKERTMLVICAIDGRSTISGGTTYPQGADLMRSYGCYDALDFDGGGSTLMWDAMEGTINRPCVSPERAVGNGIFAVLHAPDDEEVAEIRFADYAVRMPRYGSYRPVFYGYNKYGKLIDMDVDGVTLSCDGALGEIVADGSTLYATGSGSHVLTASLGAVKAEVTVAIVAADDVKAAYPEVVLDNCREWKIGLYAIVGGKEMAV
;
A
#
# COMPACT_ATOMS: atom_id res chain seq x y z
N ASP A 1 -16.40 -12.50 -18.18
CA ASP A 1 -15.21 -11.66 -18.36
C ASP A 1 -15.53 -10.55 -19.34
N VAL A 2 -14.97 -9.38 -19.11
CA VAL A 2 -15.13 -8.21 -19.97
C VAL A 2 -13.72 -7.77 -20.38
N LYS A 3 -13.44 -7.75 -21.70
CA LYS A 3 -12.23 -7.10 -22.18
C LYS A 3 -12.42 -5.59 -22.08
N ILE A 4 -11.61 -4.94 -21.27
CA ILE A 4 -11.69 -3.50 -21.00
C ILE A 4 -10.65 -2.69 -21.76
N LEU A 5 -9.48 -3.29 -22.05
CA LEU A 5 -8.44 -2.72 -22.92
C LEU A 5 -8.04 -3.71 -24.00
N ARG A 6 -7.76 -3.18 -25.19
CA ARG A 6 -7.09 -3.84 -26.30
C ARG A 6 -6.17 -2.84 -27.00
N GLU A 7 -4.91 -3.19 -27.14
CA GLU A 7 -3.91 -2.34 -27.80
C GLU A 7 -3.85 -0.92 -27.24
N GLY A 8 -4.02 -0.77 -25.90
CA GLY A 8 -4.05 0.50 -25.22
C GLY A 8 -5.38 1.27 -25.29
N GLU A 9 -6.33 0.81 -26.13
CA GLU A 9 -7.63 1.46 -26.31
C GLU A 9 -8.73 0.82 -25.46
N THR A 10 -9.65 1.63 -24.95
CA THR A 10 -10.80 1.15 -24.19
C THR A 10 -11.83 0.51 -25.13
N VAL A 11 -12.10 -0.78 -24.99
CA VAL A 11 -12.93 -1.53 -25.93
C VAL A 11 -14.29 -2.00 -25.38
N MET A 12 -14.40 -2.32 -24.09
CA MET A 12 -15.65 -2.76 -23.46
C MET A 12 -16.32 -3.92 -24.18
N GLU A 13 -15.58 -4.98 -24.47
CA GLU A 13 -16.10 -6.17 -25.14
C GLU A 13 -16.45 -7.26 -24.11
N ALA A 14 -17.69 -7.73 -24.12
CA ALA A 14 -18.17 -8.80 -23.26
C ALA A 14 -19.04 -9.79 -24.06
N ASN A 15 -18.91 -11.07 -23.73
CA ASN A 15 -19.82 -12.09 -24.26
C ASN A 15 -21.22 -11.98 -23.62
N ARG A 16 -21.27 -11.53 -22.38
CA ARG A 16 -22.50 -11.29 -21.63
C ARG A 16 -22.25 -10.21 -20.57
N TRP A 17 -23.08 -9.18 -20.59
CA TRP A 17 -23.08 -8.15 -19.55
C TRP A 17 -23.87 -8.65 -18.33
N ILE A 18 -23.21 -8.75 -17.19
CA ILE A 18 -23.85 -9.11 -15.91
C ILE A 18 -24.32 -7.85 -15.20
N ASN A 19 -23.56 -6.76 -15.33
CA ASN A 19 -23.87 -5.47 -14.74
C ASN A 19 -23.88 -4.37 -15.81
N PRO A 20 -24.63 -3.26 -15.58
CA PRO A 20 -24.53 -2.08 -16.43
C PRO A 20 -23.08 -1.59 -16.53
N ARG A 21 -22.71 -1.08 -17.72
CA ARG A 21 -21.36 -0.62 -18.05
C ARG A 21 -20.83 0.39 -17.02
N ASP A 22 -21.70 1.28 -16.55
CA ASP A 22 -21.36 2.38 -15.65
C ASP A 22 -21.69 2.08 -14.17
N ALA A 23 -21.99 0.81 -13.84
CA ALA A 23 -22.25 0.42 -12.47
C ALA A 23 -20.94 0.32 -11.65
N PHE A 24 -20.92 0.97 -10.51
CA PHE A 24 -19.86 0.85 -9.53
C PHE A 24 -19.95 -0.51 -8.85
N ASN A 25 -18.86 -1.25 -8.89
CA ASN A 25 -18.73 -2.56 -8.25
C ASN A 25 -17.29 -2.83 -7.82
N PRO A 26 -17.06 -3.73 -6.85
CA PRO A 26 -15.77 -4.38 -6.70
C PRO A 26 -15.37 -5.05 -7.99
N ARG A 27 -14.09 -4.95 -8.38
CA ARG A 27 -13.57 -5.48 -9.64
C ARG A 27 -12.30 -6.29 -9.43
N THR A 28 -12.12 -7.28 -10.29
CA THR A 28 -10.91 -8.09 -10.37
C THR A 28 -10.33 -7.92 -11.76
N LEU A 29 -9.25 -7.15 -11.88
CA LEU A 29 -8.65 -6.79 -13.14
C LEU A 29 -7.31 -7.49 -13.32
N ILE A 30 -7.02 -7.91 -14.55
CA ILE A 30 -5.71 -8.41 -14.95
C ILE A 30 -5.33 -7.82 -16.30
N GLY A 31 -4.07 -7.42 -16.45
CA GLY A 31 -3.57 -6.88 -17.68
C GLY A 31 -2.07 -7.03 -17.81
N TYR A 32 -1.55 -6.79 -19.00
CA TYR A 32 -0.13 -6.84 -19.31
C TYR A 32 0.27 -5.72 -20.26
N ASP A 33 1.55 -5.36 -20.18
CA ASP A 33 2.17 -4.39 -21.09
C ASP A 33 2.30 -4.95 -22.52
N LYS A 34 2.66 -4.10 -23.47
CA LYS A 34 2.80 -4.45 -24.88
C LYS A 34 3.88 -5.52 -25.13
N GLU A 35 4.97 -5.41 -24.42
CA GLU A 35 6.15 -6.28 -24.50
C GLU A 35 5.94 -7.61 -23.74
N ARG A 36 4.85 -7.73 -22.95
CA ARG A 36 4.53 -8.88 -22.08
C ARG A 36 5.61 -9.18 -21.04
N THR A 37 6.22 -8.14 -20.52
CA THR A 37 7.24 -8.19 -19.49
C THR A 37 6.67 -7.90 -18.09
N MET A 38 5.50 -7.25 -18.03
CA MET A 38 4.82 -6.90 -16.82
C MET A 38 3.39 -7.44 -16.80
N LEU A 39 3.01 -8.08 -15.71
CA LEU A 39 1.64 -8.49 -15.41
C LEU A 39 1.10 -7.64 -14.26
N VAL A 40 -0.04 -7.01 -14.45
CA VAL A 40 -0.76 -6.25 -13.42
C VAL A 40 -1.99 -7.06 -12.99
N ILE A 41 -2.08 -7.40 -11.71
CA ILE A 41 -3.26 -8.00 -11.08
C ILE A 41 -3.78 -6.97 -10.07
N CYS A 42 -5.07 -6.63 -10.17
CA CYS A 42 -5.66 -5.56 -9.36
C CYS A 42 -7.02 -5.99 -8.81
N ALA A 43 -7.18 -5.91 -7.50
CA ALA A 43 -8.47 -6.01 -6.82
C ALA A 43 -8.93 -4.61 -6.39
N ILE A 44 -10.13 -4.22 -6.77
CA ILE A 44 -10.73 -2.94 -6.39
C ILE A 44 -11.88 -3.22 -5.43
N ASP A 45 -11.73 -2.75 -4.21
CA ASP A 45 -12.79 -2.84 -3.19
C ASP A 45 -14.00 -2.00 -3.57
N GLY A 46 -15.18 -2.43 -3.12
CA GLY A 46 -16.41 -1.69 -3.38
C GLY A 46 -17.58 -2.15 -2.51
N ARG A 47 -18.75 -1.59 -2.74
CA ARG A 47 -19.96 -1.85 -1.97
C ARG A 47 -19.78 -1.65 -0.46
N SER A 48 -18.95 -0.70 -0.07
CA SER A 48 -18.67 -0.36 1.31
C SER A 48 -18.78 1.15 1.55
N THR A 49 -18.74 1.56 2.80
CA THR A 49 -18.74 2.98 3.17
C THR A 49 -17.44 3.72 2.79
N ILE A 50 -16.36 2.95 2.53
CA ILE A 50 -15.04 3.49 2.17
C ILE A 50 -14.86 3.55 0.65
N SER A 51 -15.39 2.56 -0.08
CA SER A 51 -15.27 2.45 -1.53
C SER A 51 -16.57 2.00 -2.15
N GLY A 52 -17.06 2.72 -3.14
CA GLY A 52 -18.17 2.29 -3.99
C GLY A 52 -17.77 1.23 -5.01
N GLY A 53 -16.48 1.11 -5.27
CA GLY A 53 -15.93 0.33 -6.38
C GLY A 53 -15.62 1.20 -7.59
N THR A 54 -15.55 0.58 -8.76
CA THR A 54 -15.29 1.28 -10.03
C THR A 54 -16.20 0.80 -11.16
N THR A 55 -16.36 1.64 -12.18
CA THR A 55 -17.01 1.27 -13.44
C THR A 55 -16.02 0.56 -14.36
N TYR A 56 -16.48 -0.09 -15.43
CA TYR A 56 -15.58 -0.70 -16.42
C TYR A 56 -14.66 0.34 -17.11
N PRO A 57 -15.16 1.52 -17.56
CA PRO A 57 -14.27 2.53 -18.13
C PRO A 57 -13.20 3.01 -17.17
N GLN A 58 -13.55 3.28 -15.92
CA GLN A 58 -12.58 3.68 -14.91
C GLN A 58 -11.55 2.58 -14.62
N GLY A 59 -11.97 1.31 -14.62
CA GLY A 59 -11.05 0.17 -14.51
C GLY A 59 -10.07 0.12 -15.68
N ALA A 60 -10.54 0.40 -16.92
CA ALA A 60 -9.69 0.49 -18.09
C ALA A 60 -8.67 1.63 -17.97
N ASP A 61 -9.09 2.81 -17.52
CA ASP A 61 -8.20 3.95 -17.33
C ASP A 61 -7.14 3.68 -16.25
N LEU A 62 -7.55 3.01 -15.17
CA LEU A 62 -6.63 2.58 -14.11
C LEU A 62 -5.57 1.61 -14.68
N MET A 63 -5.99 0.55 -15.38
CA MET A 63 -5.05 -0.42 -15.94
C MET A 63 -4.11 0.22 -16.96
N ARG A 64 -4.60 1.16 -17.78
CA ARG A 64 -3.78 1.95 -18.70
C ARG A 64 -2.74 2.80 -17.95
N SER A 65 -3.12 3.39 -16.82
CA SER A 65 -2.19 4.20 -16.01
C SER A 65 -1.04 3.37 -15.42
N TYR A 66 -1.24 2.06 -15.24
CA TYR A 66 -0.19 1.10 -14.88
C TYR A 66 0.57 0.51 -16.08
N GLY A 67 0.37 1.06 -17.29
CA GLY A 67 1.09 0.65 -18.49
C GLY A 67 0.51 -0.58 -19.18
N CYS A 68 -0.68 -1.04 -18.81
CA CYS A 68 -1.30 -2.16 -19.50
C CYS A 68 -1.70 -1.81 -20.93
N TYR A 69 -1.36 -2.70 -21.84
CA TYR A 69 -1.74 -2.67 -23.25
C TYR A 69 -3.03 -3.43 -23.52
N ASP A 70 -3.17 -4.61 -22.90
CA ASP A 70 -4.41 -5.38 -22.85
C ASP A 70 -4.84 -5.60 -21.41
N ALA A 71 -6.15 -5.58 -21.14
CA ALA A 71 -6.69 -5.88 -19.81
C ALA A 71 -8.10 -6.48 -19.86
N LEU A 72 -8.37 -7.34 -18.88
CA LEU A 72 -9.65 -8.02 -18.65
C LEU A 72 -10.18 -7.66 -17.27
N ASP A 73 -11.51 -7.56 -17.15
CA ASP A 73 -12.23 -7.63 -15.89
C ASP A 73 -12.87 -9.02 -15.75
N PHE A 74 -12.53 -9.69 -14.65
CA PHE A 74 -13.09 -11.00 -14.31
C PHE A 74 -14.36 -10.89 -13.48
N ASP A 75 -14.75 -11.99 -12.82
CA ASP A 75 -15.84 -11.97 -11.86
C ASP A 75 -15.50 -11.01 -10.70
N GLY A 76 -16.44 -10.11 -10.46
CA GLY A 76 -16.31 -9.03 -9.48
C GLY A 76 -17.28 -9.18 -8.32
N GLY A 77 -17.62 -8.06 -7.69
CA GLY A 77 -18.55 -8.04 -6.58
C GLY A 77 -18.06 -8.85 -5.39
N GLY A 78 -18.89 -9.77 -4.89
CA GLY A 78 -18.50 -10.64 -3.76
C GLY A 78 -17.43 -11.67 -4.06
N SER A 79 -17.05 -11.85 -5.34
CA SER A 79 -15.95 -12.75 -5.74
C SER A 79 -14.60 -12.04 -5.83
N THR A 80 -14.56 -10.71 -5.69
CA THR A 80 -13.30 -9.94 -5.67
C THR A 80 -12.55 -10.22 -4.39
N LEU A 81 -11.47 -10.97 -4.51
CA LEU A 81 -10.57 -11.32 -3.42
C LEU A 81 -9.14 -11.37 -3.94
N MET A 82 -8.23 -10.76 -3.22
CA MET A 82 -6.79 -10.86 -3.45
C MET A 82 -6.14 -11.39 -2.18
N TRP A 83 -5.38 -12.44 -2.33
CA TRP A 83 -4.76 -13.13 -1.22
C TRP A 83 -3.26 -13.29 -1.47
N ASP A 84 -2.49 -13.04 -0.48
CA ASP A 84 -1.04 -13.25 -0.43
C ASP A 84 -0.69 -14.37 0.54
N ALA A 85 0.33 -15.17 0.24
CA ALA A 85 0.72 -16.32 1.06
C ALA A 85 1.27 -15.92 2.44
N MET A 86 1.77 -14.71 2.60
CA MET A 86 2.35 -14.20 3.85
C MET A 86 1.32 -13.37 4.63
N GLU A 87 0.58 -12.49 3.95
CA GLU A 87 -0.33 -11.52 4.57
C GLU A 87 -1.77 -12.02 4.67
N GLY A 88 -2.14 -13.09 3.95
CA GLY A 88 -3.52 -13.54 3.84
C GLY A 88 -4.33 -12.69 2.87
N THR A 89 -5.57 -12.36 3.23
CA THR A 89 -6.46 -11.52 2.40
C THR A 89 -6.03 -10.05 2.49
N ILE A 90 -5.51 -9.49 1.39
CA ILE A 90 -4.93 -8.15 1.33
C ILE A 90 -5.89 -7.06 0.84
N ASN A 91 -7.05 -7.42 0.30
CA ASN A 91 -8.13 -6.47 0.01
C ASN A 91 -9.27 -6.58 1.05
N ARG A 92 -10.33 -5.80 0.89
CA ARG A 92 -11.53 -5.84 1.75
C ARG A 92 -12.72 -6.41 0.98
N PRO A 93 -12.97 -7.73 1.04
CA PRO A 93 -14.11 -8.34 0.39
C PRO A 93 -15.43 -7.73 0.83
N CYS A 94 -16.36 -7.51 -0.10
CA CYS A 94 -17.65 -6.89 0.23
C CYS A 94 -18.67 -7.88 0.81
N VAL A 95 -18.29 -9.13 1.05
CA VAL A 95 -19.09 -10.18 1.69
C VAL A 95 -18.30 -10.85 2.81
N SER A 96 -18.98 -11.23 3.88
CA SER A 96 -18.40 -11.94 5.02
C SER A 96 -19.36 -13.08 5.46
N PRO A 97 -18.90 -14.32 5.61
CA PRO A 97 -17.54 -14.76 5.26
C PRO A 97 -17.24 -14.63 3.77
N GLU A 98 -15.96 -14.72 3.40
CA GLU A 98 -15.51 -14.66 2.01
C GLU A 98 -16.26 -15.68 1.13
N ARG A 99 -16.60 -15.26 -0.10
CA ARG A 99 -17.35 -16.10 -1.02
C ARG A 99 -16.47 -17.28 -1.49
N ALA A 100 -16.99 -18.49 -1.40
CA ALA A 100 -16.43 -19.63 -2.10
C ALA A 100 -16.52 -19.43 -3.63
N VAL A 101 -15.39 -19.49 -4.32
CA VAL A 101 -15.27 -19.40 -5.77
C VAL A 101 -14.72 -20.71 -6.34
N GLY A 102 -15.13 -21.04 -7.58
CA GLY A 102 -14.74 -22.30 -8.20
C GLY A 102 -13.31 -22.32 -8.80
N ASN A 103 -12.71 -21.13 -9.00
CA ASN A 103 -11.37 -20.96 -9.58
C ASN A 103 -10.74 -19.65 -9.15
N GLY A 104 -9.45 -19.54 -9.38
CA GLY A 104 -8.67 -18.32 -9.12
C GLY A 104 -7.46 -18.27 -10.06
N ILE A 105 -6.80 -17.09 -10.10
CA ILE A 105 -5.54 -16.91 -10.81
C ILE A 105 -4.47 -16.76 -9.74
N PHE A 106 -3.37 -17.51 -9.89
CA PHE A 106 -2.27 -17.52 -8.95
C PHE A 106 -0.97 -17.12 -9.66
N ALA A 107 -0.29 -16.12 -9.11
CA ALA A 107 1.10 -15.86 -9.43
C ALA A 107 1.97 -16.67 -8.45
N VAL A 108 2.74 -17.61 -8.97
CA VAL A 108 3.58 -18.51 -8.16
C VAL A 108 5.03 -18.33 -8.57
N LEU A 109 5.85 -17.91 -7.60
CA LEU A 109 7.30 -17.84 -7.80
C LEU A 109 7.92 -19.20 -7.47
N HIS A 110 8.41 -19.90 -8.50
CA HIS A 110 9.22 -21.11 -8.36
C HIS A 110 10.69 -20.71 -8.20
N ALA A 111 11.13 -20.54 -6.97
CA ALA A 111 12.50 -20.18 -6.65
C ALA A 111 13.10 -21.25 -5.72
N PRO A 112 14.43 -21.51 -5.78
CA PRO A 112 15.10 -22.32 -4.78
C PRO A 112 14.90 -21.71 -3.38
N ASP A 113 14.92 -22.58 -2.36
CA ASP A 113 14.92 -22.10 -0.98
C ASP A 113 16.27 -21.44 -0.68
N ASP A 114 16.19 -20.19 -0.23
CA ASP A 114 17.32 -19.36 0.14
C ASP A 114 16.81 -18.35 1.18
N GLU A 115 17.36 -18.43 2.37
CA GLU A 115 16.95 -17.60 3.52
C GLU A 115 17.80 -16.34 3.69
N GLU A 116 18.77 -16.11 2.78
CA GLU A 116 19.62 -14.91 2.82
C GLU A 116 18.87 -13.71 2.25
N VAL A 117 18.78 -12.62 3.03
CA VAL A 117 18.19 -11.36 2.58
C VAL A 117 19.15 -10.66 1.61
N ALA A 118 18.80 -10.64 0.33
CA ALA A 118 19.55 -9.99 -0.73
C ALA A 118 18.99 -8.61 -1.12
N GLU A 119 17.74 -8.33 -0.77
CA GLU A 119 17.06 -7.06 -0.99
C GLU A 119 16.15 -6.75 0.19
N ILE A 120 16.08 -5.48 0.61
CA ILE A 120 15.08 -4.99 1.56
C ILE A 120 14.18 -3.98 0.88
N ARG A 121 12.92 -3.92 1.30
CA ARG A 121 11.94 -2.90 0.86
C ARG A 121 11.20 -2.36 2.06
N PHE A 122 10.90 -1.07 2.03
CA PHE A 122 9.93 -0.50 2.96
C PHE A 122 8.56 -1.14 2.71
N ALA A 123 7.83 -1.48 3.77
CA ALA A 123 6.44 -1.91 3.65
C ALA A 123 5.53 -0.79 3.11
N ASP A 124 5.90 0.46 3.37
CA ASP A 124 5.23 1.64 2.85
C ASP A 124 5.85 2.12 1.53
N TYR A 125 5.06 2.29 0.48
CA TYR A 125 5.52 2.82 -0.82
C TYR A 125 5.80 4.32 -0.81
N ALA A 126 5.12 5.06 0.07
CA ALA A 126 5.30 6.48 0.31
C ALA A 126 4.79 6.82 1.70
N VAL A 127 5.50 7.69 2.39
CA VAL A 127 5.15 8.13 3.75
C VAL A 127 4.71 9.58 3.72
N ARG A 128 3.56 9.84 4.32
CA ARG A 128 3.09 11.20 4.56
C ARG A 128 2.87 11.37 6.05
N MET A 129 3.58 12.32 6.65
CA MET A 129 3.55 12.54 8.08
C MET A 129 3.57 14.02 8.43
N PRO A 130 3.05 14.43 9.60
CA PRO A 130 3.15 15.80 10.05
C PRO A 130 4.59 16.11 10.49
N ARG A 131 4.94 17.40 10.44
CA ARG A 131 6.16 17.88 11.10
C ARG A 131 6.10 17.54 12.60
N TYR A 132 7.22 17.13 13.16
CA TYR A 132 7.39 16.64 14.52
C TYR A 132 6.75 15.27 14.79
N GLY A 133 6.25 14.59 13.77
CA GLY A 133 5.84 13.20 13.85
C GLY A 133 7.05 12.25 13.86
N SER A 134 6.82 11.03 14.35
CA SER A 134 7.78 9.95 14.32
C SER A 134 7.32 8.86 13.36
N TYR A 135 8.28 8.22 12.67
CA TYR A 135 8.01 7.13 11.75
C TYR A 135 9.02 6.00 11.98
N ARG A 136 8.50 4.84 12.34
CA ARG A 136 9.26 3.60 12.48
C ARG A 136 8.82 2.63 11.38
N PRO A 137 9.60 2.51 10.31
CA PRO A 137 9.26 1.63 9.19
C PRO A 137 9.35 0.15 9.55
N VAL A 138 8.58 -0.66 8.82
CA VAL A 138 8.73 -2.10 8.72
C VAL A 138 9.41 -2.41 7.39
N PHE A 139 10.27 -3.43 7.36
CA PHE A 139 11.03 -3.81 6.19
C PHE A 139 10.74 -5.24 5.79
N TYR A 140 10.41 -5.44 4.52
CA TYR A 140 10.29 -6.74 3.90
C TYR A 140 11.64 -7.18 3.33
N GLY A 141 12.04 -8.41 3.63
CA GLY A 141 13.26 -9.05 3.14
C GLY A 141 12.99 -10.00 1.99
N TYR A 142 13.74 -9.84 0.91
CA TYR A 142 13.65 -10.70 -0.27
C TYR A 142 15.00 -11.37 -0.50
N ASN A 143 14.96 -12.65 -0.90
CA ASN A 143 16.16 -13.34 -1.33
C ASN A 143 16.59 -12.92 -2.76
N LYS A 144 17.73 -13.40 -3.22
CA LYS A 144 18.28 -13.07 -4.56
C LYS A 144 17.38 -13.50 -5.75
N TYR A 145 16.37 -14.31 -5.51
CA TYR A 145 15.38 -14.73 -6.50
C TYR A 145 14.10 -13.88 -6.46
N GLY A 146 14.03 -12.87 -5.58
CA GLY A 146 12.85 -12.02 -5.39
C GLY A 146 11.74 -12.66 -4.57
N LYS A 147 12.01 -13.79 -3.88
CA LYS A 147 11.04 -14.41 -2.96
C LYS A 147 11.06 -13.65 -1.64
N LEU A 148 9.90 -13.21 -1.17
CA LEU A 148 9.72 -12.66 0.17
C LEU A 148 10.01 -13.75 1.20
N ILE A 149 10.94 -13.49 2.12
CA ILE A 149 11.40 -14.46 3.13
C ILE A 149 11.27 -13.93 4.56
N ASP A 150 11.13 -12.61 4.72
CA ASP A 150 10.99 -11.96 6.01
C ASP A 150 10.08 -10.73 5.90
N MET A 151 9.09 -10.61 6.77
CA MET A 151 8.12 -9.51 6.78
C MET A 151 8.46 -8.40 7.79
N ASP A 152 9.50 -8.57 8.61
CA ASP A 152 9.95 -7.57 9.58
C ASP A 152 11.44 -7.74 9.86
N VAL A 153 12.25 -7.39 8.86
CA VAL A 153 13.71 -7.56 8.89
C VAL A 153 14.34 -6.71 9.98
N ASP A 154 14.99 -7.38 10.91
CA ASP A 154 15.74 -6.75 11.99
C ASP A 154 17.09 -6.18 11.56
N GLY A 155 17.64 -5.27 12.37
CA GLY A 155 18.98 -4.74 12.18
C GLY A 155 19.14 -3.72 11.05
N VAL A 156 18.04 -3.27 10.46
CA VAL A 156 18.03 -2.20 9.47
C VAL A 156 18.27 -0.86 10.15
N THR A 157 19.19 -0.07 9.60
CA THR A 157 19.49 1.29 10.08
C THR A 157 19.01 2.33 9.08
N LEU A 158 18.44 3.42 9.60
CA LEU A 158 17.96 4.55 8.81
C LEU A 158 19.03 5.63 8.67
N SER A 159 18.99 6.33 7.54
CA SER A 159 19.73 7.57 7.32
C SER A 159 18.91 8.54 6.48
N CYS A 160 19.05 9.82 6.76
CA CYS A 160 18.42 10.89 5.98
C CYS A 160 19.30 12.13 5.96
N ASP A 161 18.99 13.09 5.10
CA ASP A 161 19.59 14.42 5.21
C ASP A 161 18.95 15.21 6.37
N GLY A 162 19.66 16.22 6.88
CA GLY A 162 19.16 17.06 7.97
C GLY A 162 17.94 17.91 7.60
N ALA A 163 17.60 18.00 6.31
CA ALA A 163 16.42 18.71 5.83
C ALA A 163 15.13 17.90 6.02
N LEU A 164 15.23 16.56 6.11
CA LEU A 164 14.12 15.67 6.46
C LEU A 164 13.87 15.68 7.97
N GLY A 165 14.90 15.43 8.76
CA GLY A 165 14.77 15.29 10.20
C GLY A 165 15.97 14.62 10.86
N GLU A 166 15.73 14.00 11.99
CA GLU A 166 16.74 13.34 12.82
C GLU A 166 16.39 11.85 12.97
N ILE A 167 17.40 10.99 12.92
CA ILE A 167 17.25 9.58 13.27
C ILE A 167 17.52 9.44 14.77
N VAL A 168 16.59 8.83 15.50
CA VAL A 168 16.77 8.56 16.93
C VAL A 168 17.93 7.58 17.16
N ALA A 169 18.49 7.60 18.38
CA ALA A 169 19.72 6.93 18.73
C ALA A 169 19.75 5.40 18.49
N ASP A 170 18.58 4.75 18.41
CA ASP A 170 18.47 3.33 18.06
C ASP A 170 18.64 3.06 16.55
N GLY A 171 18.70 4.10 15.73
CA GLY A 171 18.85 3.98 14.28
C GLY A 171 17.59 3.53 13.53
N SER A 172 16.47 3.30 14.21
CA SER A 172 15.27 2.66 13.65
C SER A 172 14.08 3.59 13.44
N THR A 173 14.15 4.82 13.93
CA THR A 173 13.01 5.76 13.92
C THR A 173 13.42 7.12 13.37
N LEU A 174 12.69 7.62 12.40
CA LEU A 174 12.78 9.00 11.91
C LEU A 174 11.92 9.90 12.78
N TYR A 175 12.45 11.03 13.21
CA TYR A 175 11.73 12.16 13.77
C TYR A 175 11.77 13.33 12.80
N ALA A 176 10.63 13.68 12.22
CA ALA A 176 10.54 14.67 11.14
C ALA A 176 10.59 16.11 11.67
N THR A 177 11.69 16.80 11.48
CA THR A 177 11.82 18.24 11.86
C THR A 177 11.76 19.18 10.66
N GLY A 178 11.87 18.66 9.45
CA GLY A 178 11.91 19.40 8.21
C GLY A 178 10.56 19.78 7.62
N SER A 179 10.55 19.98 6.31
CA SER A 179 9.34 20.28 5.51
C SER A 179 9.56 19.84 4.06
N GLY A 180 8.46 19.58 3.33
CA GLY A 180 8.52 19.14 1.94
C GLY A 180 8.73 17.64 1.79
N SER A 181 9.23 17.20 0.63
CA SER A 181 9.44 15.79 0.31
C SER A 181 10.92 15.47 0.21
N HIS A 182 11.36 14.45 0.92
CA HIS A 182 12.74 14.02 1.01
C HIS A 182 12.84 12.50 0.93
N VAL A 183 14.04 11.98 0.71
CA VAL A 183 14.31 10.55 0.68
C VAL A 183 14.80 10.09 2.06
N LEU A 184 14.18 9.03 2.57
CA LEU A 184 14.66 8.26 3.71
C LEU A 184 15.32 7.00 3.16
N THR A 185 16.56 6.74 3.57
CA THR A 185 17.34 5.58 3.16
C THR A 185 17.44 4.58 4.31
N ALA A 186 17.21 3.32 4.03
CA ALA A 186 17.41 2.19 4.92
C ALA A 186 18.60 1.37 4.45
N SER A 187 19.36 0.81 5.39
CA SER A 187 20.58 0.01 5.11
C SER A 187 20.63 -1.23 6.00
N LEU A 188 20.89 -2.39 5.37
CA LEU A 188 21.21 -3.65 6.03
C LEU A 188 22.52 -4.16 5.46
N GLY A 189 23.64 -3.88 6.14
CA GLY A 189 24.97 -4.12 5.57
C GLY A 189 25.17 -3.34 4.26
N ALA A 190 25.37 -4.06 3.16
CA ALA A 190 25.54 -3.47 1.82
C ALA A 190 24.23 -3.21 1.10
N VAL A 191 23.14 -3.80 1.56
CA VAL A 191 21.81 -3.69 0.94
C VAL A 191 21.15 -2.38 1.35
N LYS A 192 20.51 -1.69 0.39
CA LYS A 192 19.86 -0.41 0.64
C LYS A 192 18.46 -0.38 0.02
N ALA A 193 17.55 0.37 0.66
CA ALA A 193 16.25 0.72 0.14
C ALA A 193 15.95 2.20 0.40
N GLU A 194 15.06 2.79 -0.39
CA GLU A 194 14.69 4.19 -0.27
C GLU A 194 13.17 4.35 -0.33
N VAL A 195 12.66 5.32 0.44
CA VAL A 195 11.25 5.73 0.39
C VAL A 195 11.14 7.25 0.42
N THR A 196 10.17 7.78 -0.30
CA THR A 196 9.87 9.22 -0.24
C THR A 196 9.01 9.52 0.98
N VAL A 197 9.46 10.45 1.81
CA VAL A 197 8.74 10.98 2.97
C VAL A 197 8.29 12.40 2.68
N ALA A 198 6.99 12.65 2.68
CA ALA A 198 6.39 13.98 2.53
C ALA A 198 6.00 14.51 3.92
N ILE A 199 6.70 15.55 4.36
CA ILE A 199 6.39 16.26 5.61
C ILE A 199 5.40 17.36 5.31
N VAL A 200 4.25 17.34 5.98
CA VAL A 200 3.17 18.32 5.84
C VAL A 200 3.08 19.23 7.06
N ALA A 201 2.81 20.51 6.82
CA ALA A 201 2.51 21.42 7.91
C ALA A 201 1.19 21.03 8.57
N ALA A 202 1.14 21.10 9.90
CA ALA A 202 -0.11 20.97 10.62
C ALA A 202 -0.85 22.32 10.59
N ASP A 203 -2.17 22.25 10.40
CA ASP A 203 -3.04 23.42 10.49
C ASP A 203 -3.32 23.77 11.97
N ASP A 204 -3.35 22.72 12.83
CA ASP A 204 -3.60 22.82 14.28
C ASP A 204 -3.04 21.58 14.99
N VAL A 205 -2.99 21.61 16.30
CA VAL A 205 -2.59 20.50 17.18
C VAL A 205 -3.68 20.24 18.21
N LYS A 206 -4.07 18.97 18.35
CA LYS A 206 -5.08 18.51 19.30
C LYS A 206 -4.48 17.50 20.28
N ALA A 207 -4.73 17.67 21.56
CA ALA A 207 -4.42 16.64 22.55
C ALA A 207 -5.42 15.50 22.49
N ALA A 208 -4.97 14.26 22.74
CA ALA A 208 -5.85 13.09 22.81
C ALA A 208 -6.94 13.23 23.87
N TYR A 209 -6.63 13.97 24.93
CA TYR A 209 -7.56 14.27 26.04
C TYR A 209 -7.61 15.79 26.26
N PRO A 210 -8.81 16.38 26.40
CA PRO A 210 -8.96 17.83 26.63
C PRO A 210 -8.47 18.25 28.03
N GLU A 211 -8.45 17.32 28.97
CA GLU A 211 -8.02 17.53 30.33
C GLU A 211 -7.38 16.26 30.89
N VAL A 212 -6.28 16.38 31.60
CA VAL A 212 -5.61 15.30 32.32
C VAL A 212 -5.36 15.76 33.76
N VAL A 213 -5.91 15.05 34.72
CA VAL A 213 -5.67 15.27 36.17
C VAL A 213 -4.55 14.33 36.60
N LEU A 214 -3.43 14.89 37.06
CA LEU A 214 -2.30 14.14 37.58
C LEU A 214 -2.38 14.17 39.13
N ASP A 215 -2.29 13.01 39.76
CA ASP A 215 -1.99 12.91 41.17
C ASP A 215 -0.48 12.95 41.42
N ASN A 216 -0.08 13.28 42.64
CA ASN A 216 1.32 13.43 43.02
C ASN A 216 2.08 12.11 42.80
N CYS A 217 3.01 12.01 41.88
CA CYS A 217 3.93 10.91 41.62
C CYS A 217 3.69 10.09 40.37
N ARG A 218 2.87 10.55 39.42
CA ARG A 218 2.70 9.86 38.12
C ARG A 218 3.11 10.74 36.98
N GLU A 219 3.86 10.15 36.05
CA GLU A 219 4.10 10.72 34.73
C GLU A 219 3.01 10.19 33.78
N TRP A 220 2.48 11.07 32.94
CA TRP A 220 1.50 10.72 31.91
C TRP A 220 1.97 11.21 30.55
N LYS A 221 2.09 10.30 29.61
CA LYS A 221 2.35 10.67 28.22
C LYS A 221 1.05 11.09 27.56
N ILE A 222 0.96 12.36 27.17
CA ILE A 222 -0.18 12.90 26.45
C ILE A 222 0.05 12.64 24.96
N GLY A 223 -0.84 11.87 24.33
CA GLY A 223 -0.86 11.74 22.88
C GLY A 223 -1.27 13.07 22.22
N LEU A 224 -0.53 13.48 21.19
CA LEU A 224 -0.85 14.62 20.38
C LEU A 224 -1.22 14.19 18.97
N TYR A 225 -2.12 14.93 18.35
CA TYR A 225 -2.49 14.75 16.95
C TYR A 225 -2.30 16.08 16.22
N ALA A 226 -1.65 16.01 15.08
CA ALA A 226 -1.62 17.14 14.14
C ALA A 226 -2.90 17.11 13.29
N ILE A 227 -3.50 18.25 13.07
CA ILE A 227 -4.61 18.42 12.13
C ILE A 227 -4.04 18.85 10.79
N VAL A 228 -4.29 18.06 9.75
CA VAL A 228 -3.81 18.35 8.38
C VAL A 228 -4.99 18.21 7.42
N GLY A 229 -5.41 19.31 6.80
CA GLY A 229 -6.56 19.34 5.92
C GLY A 229 -7.85 18.82 6.59
N GLY A 230 -8.01 19.12 7.87
CA GLY A 230 -9.16 18.70 8.69
C GLY A 230 -9.12 17.23 9.16
N LYS A 231 -8.03 16.51 8.96
CA LYS A 231 -7.83 15.13 9.42
C LYS A 231 -6.80 15.06 10.54
N GLU A 232 -7.04 14.18 11.52
CA GLU A 232 -6.10 13.90 12.61
C GLU A 232 -4.99 12.96 12.11
N MET A 233 -3.74 13.29 12.41
CA MET A 233 -2.55 12.47 12.18
C MET A 233 -1.78 12.36 13.49
N ALA A 234 -1.33 11.17 13.86
CA ALA A 234 -0.49 10.98 15.06
C ALA A 234 0.84 11.72 14.93
N VAL A 235 1.33 12.28 16.04
CA VAL A 235 2.60 13.01 16.16
C VAL A 235 3.58 12.18 17.00
#